data_8ff71b902d7796ba35c08b51d7b51e2c
#
_entry.id   8ff71b902d7796ba35c08b51d7b51e2c
#
_cell.length_a   1.000
_cell.length_b   1.000
_cell.length_c   1.000
_cell.angle_alpha   90.00
_cell.angle_beta   90.00
_cell.angle_gamma   90.00
#
_symmetry.space_group_name_H-M   'P 1'
#
loop_
_entity.id
_entity.type
_entity.pdbx_description
1 polymer ?
#
loop_
_entity_poly.entity_id
_entity_poly.type
_entity_poly.pdbx_seq_one_letter_code
_entity_poly.pdbx_strand_id
1 'polypeptide(L)'
;VWHWCGSRCAVALGGASLLANLASSLLKRGFSHPRPDLIEHLDQQSSFAYPSGHATSAATVYLLLAWLAPPRWQPWAWTLAGAMILLNALSRIMLGVHWASDIVGGTLLGAAFALLGAWWVGARDRNPVAAN
;
A
#
# COMPACT_ATOMS: atom_id res chain seq x y z
N VAL A 1 16.95 -2.88 -1.69
CA VAL A 1 16.13 -3.52 -2.74
C VAL A 1 16.96 -3.75 -3.98
N TRP A 2 17.62 -2.71 -4.51
CA TRP A 2 18.39 -2.80 -5.76
C TRP A 2 19.49 -3.87 -5.77
N HIS A 3 20.23 -3.99 -4.68
CA HIS A 3 21.32 -4.99 -4.55
C HIS A 3 20.83 -6.44 -4.41
N TRP A 4 19.59 -6.65 -3.98
CA TRP A 4 19.06 -7.98 -3.65
C TRP A 4 18.21 -8.60 -4.76
N CYS A 5 17.56 -7.77 -5.55
CA CYS A 5 16.54 -8.21 -6.49
C CYS A 5 16.61 -7.47 -7.84
N GLY A 6 17.53 -6.52 -7.98
CA GLY A 6 17.76 -5.76 -9.20
C GLY A 6 16.57 -4.89 -9.63
N SER A 7 16.55 -4.56 -10.93
CA SER A 7 15.54 -3.70 -11.54
C SER A 7 14.11 -4.24 -11.42
N ARG A 8 13.93 -5.55 -11.37
CA ARG A 8 12.61 -6.20 -11.31
C ARG A 8 11.84 -5.82 -10.04
N CYS A 9 12.51 -5.86 -8.89
CA CYS A 9 11.85 -5.48 -7.63
C CYS A 9 11.54 -3.99 -7.57
N ALA A 10 12.37 -3.15 -8.16
CA ALA A 10 12.08 -1.73 -8.29
C ALA A 10 10.85 -1.50 -9.19
N VAL A 11 10.76 -2.21 -10.31
CA VAL A 11 9.60 -2.17 -11.22
C VAL A 11 8.34 -2.70 -10.52
N ALA A 12 8.44 -3.80 -9.77
CA ALA A 12 7.31 -4.34 -9.01
C ALA A 12 6.81 -3.35 -7.97
N LEU A 13 7.72 -2.76 -7.20
CA LEU A 13 7.38 -1.79 -6.16
C LEU A 13 6.77 -0.52 -6.77
N GLY A 14 7.40 0.05 -7.78
CA GLY A 14 6.90 1.25 -8.46
C GLY A 14 5.58 1.00 -9.18
N GLY A 15 5.49 -0.09 -9.93
CA GLY A 15 4.29 -0.48 -10.67
C GLY A 15 3.10 -0.78 -9.75
N ALA A 16 3.31 -1.60 -8.71
CA ALA A 16 2.27 -1.90 -7.74
C ALA A 16 1.79 -0.63 -7.02
N SER A 17 2.71 0.26 -6.62
CA SER A 17 2.37 1.52 -5.96
C SER A 17 1.59 2.45 -6.89
N LEU A 18 2.00 2.59 -8.14
CA LEU A 18 1.30 3.42 -9.12
C LEU A 18 -0.12 2.90 -9.38
N LEU A 19 -0.27 1.60 -9.64
CA LEU A 19 -1.56 0.97 -9.89
C LEU A 19 -2.47 1.03 -8.67
N ALA A 20 -1.94 0.82 -7.46
CA ALA A 20 -2.70 0.93 -6.22
C ALA A 20 -3.25 2.36 -6.01
N ASN A 21 -2.42 3.37 -6.25
CA ASN A 21 -2.85 4.78 -6.15
C ASN A 21 -3.88 5.14 -7.21
N LEU A 22 -3.70 4.68 -8.44
CA LEU A 22 -4.68 4.88 -9.53
C LEU A 22 -6.02 4.22 -9.19
N ALA A 23 -6.00 2.95 -8.74
CA ALA A 23 -7.19 2.23 -8.32
C ALA A 23 -7.89 2.93 -7.15
N SER A 24 -7.14 3.37 -6.12
CA SER A 24 -7.70 4.15 -5.01
C SER A 24 -8.37 5.43 -5.50
N SER A 25 -7.74 6.15 -6.43
CA SER A 25 -8.30 7.40 -6.98
C SER A 25 -9.57 7.18 -7.79
N LEU A 26 -9.64 6.09 -8.56
CA LEU A 26 -10.84 5.73 -9.31
C LEU A 26 -11.99 5.30 -8.38
N LEU A 27 -11.69 4.47 -7.38
CA LEU A 27 -12.68 4.01 -6.39
C LEU A 27 -13.25 5.18 -5.58
N LYS A 28 -12.44 6.19 -5.23
CA LYS A 28 -12.91 7.39 -4.55
C LYS A 28 -14.05 8.08 -5.31
N ARG A 29 -13.92 8.18 -6.62
CA ARG A 29 -14.96 8.79 -7.47
C ARG A 29 -16.21 7.90 -7.55
N GLY A 30 -16.05 6.58 -7.54
CA GLY A 30 -17.17 5.63 -7.58
C GLY A 30 -17.97 5.58 -6.29
N PHE A 31 -17.31 5.57 -5.14
CA PHE A 31 -17.98 5.48 -3.83
C PHE A 31 -18.48 6.82 -3.30
N SER A 32 -17.84 7.94 -3.66
CA SER A 32 -18.21 9.30 -3.23
C SER A 32 -18.46 9.44 -1.72
N HIS A 33 -17.73 8.67 -0.89
CA HIS A 33 -17.94 8.60 0.56
C HIS A 33 -17.47 9.88 1.25
N PRO A 34 -18.34 10.57 2.03
CA PRO A 34 -17.98 11.81 2.71
C PRO A 34 -16.99 11.54 3.85
N ARG A 35 -16.18 12.56 4.17
CA ARG A 35 -15.25 12.51 5.30
C ARG A 35 -15.99 12.73 6.62
N PRO A 36 -15.39 12.28 7.75
CA PRO A 36 -15.90 12.65 9.07
C PRO A 36 -15.95 14.19 9.23
N ASP A 37 -17.04 14.71 9.78
CA ASP A 37 -17.21 16.13 10.13
C ASP A 37 -17.47 16.27 11.64
N LEU A 38 -16.68 15.56 12.45
CA LEU A 38 -16.83 15.51 13.91
C LEU A 38 -15.90 16.50 14.62
N ILE A 39 -14.79 16.86 14.00
CA ILE A 39 -13.78 17.79 14.50
C ILE A 39 -13.26 18.64 13.36
N GLU A 40 -12.68 19.81 13.67
CA GLU A 40 -11.97 20.61 12.67
C GLU A 40 -10.84 19.78 12.03
N HIS A 41 -10.84 19.72 10.71
CA HIS A 41 -9.85 18.93 9.98
C HIS A 41 -8.47 19.58 10.09
N LEU A 42 -7.53 18.88 10.70
CA LEU A 42 -6.13 19.32 10.81
C LEU A 42 -5.35 19.20 9.49
N ASP A 43 -5.91 18.48 8.52
CA ASP A 43 -5.36 18.31 7.18
C ASP A 43 -6.45 18.56 6.14
N GLN A 44 -6.25 19.54 5.26
CA GLN A 44 -7.23 19.90 4.22
C GLN A 44 -7.15 18.90 3.07
N GLN A 45 -8.20 18.09 2.94
CA GLN A 45 -8.32 17.05 1.93
C GLN A 45 -9.45 17.40 0.94
N SER A 46 -9.11 17.52 -0.34
CA SER A 46 -10.06 17.88 -1.42
C SER A 46 -10.78 16.67 -2.05
N SER A 47 -10.46 15.44 -1.64
CA SER A 47 -11.00 14.20 -2.23
C SER A 47 -11.92 13.45 -1.27
N PHE A 48 -12.75 12.54 -1.81
CA PHE A 48 -13.60 11.64 -1.02
C PHE A 48 -12.79 10.75 -0.07
N ALA A 49 -13.46 10.23 0.99
CA ALA A 49 -12.81 9.51 2.07
C ALA A 49 -12.40 8.09 1.69
N TYR A 50 -13.30 7.31 1.07
CA TYR A 50 -13.12 5.88 0.82
C TYR A 50 -12.63 5.59 -0.61
N PRO A 51 -11.65 4.68 -0.79
CA PRO A 51 -10.75 4.15 0.24
C PRO A 51 -9.65 5.16 0.61
N SER A 52 -9.00 4.99 1.77
CA SER A 52 -7.89 5.84 2.19
C SER A 52 -6.66 5.63 1.31
N GLY A 53 -6.25 6.65 0.56
CA GLY A 53 -5.07 6.58 -0.30
C GLY A 53 -3.77 6.40 0.49
N HIS A 54 -3.65 7.03 1.67
CA HIS A 54 -2.49 6.85 2.55
C HIS A 54 -2.39 5.41 3.07
N ALA A 55 -3.52 4.80 3.47
CA ALA A 55 -3.54 3.41 3.90
C ALA A 55 -3.21 2.46 2.75
N THR A 56 -3.74 2.73 1.53
CA THR A 56 -3.42 1.97 0.32
C THR A 56 -1.93 2.01 0.01
N SER A 57 -1.34 3.20 -0.03
CA SER A 57 0.09 3.36 -0.33
C SER A 57 0.97 2.72 0.74
N ALA A 58 0.67 2.95 2.02
CA ALA A 58 1.42 2.36 3.13
C ALA A 58 1.40 0.82 3.07
N ALA A 59 0.22 0.22 2.90
CA ALA A 59 0.09 -1.23 2.81
C ALA A 59 0.85 -1.79 1.58
N THR A 60 0.68 -1.17 0.39
CA THR A 60 1.36 -1.62 -0.82
C THR A 60 2.88 -1.61 -0.65
N VAL A 61 3.42 -0.50 -0.19
CA VAL A 61 4.88 -0.31 -0.09
C VAL A 61 5.46 -1.19 1.00
N TYR A 62 4.93 -1.13 2.23
CA TYR A 62 5.56 -1.81 3.36
C TYR A 62 5.40 -3.33 3.28
N LEU A 63 4.25 -3.86 2.84
CA LEU A 63 4.08 -5.30 2.68
C LEU A 63 4.95 -5.85 1.55
N LEU A 64 5.05 -5.15 0.43
CA LEU A 64 5.89 -5.60 -0.68
C LEU A 64 7.38 -5.51 -0.31
N LEU A 65 7.83 -4.46 0.37
CA LEU A 65 9.20 -4.36 0.89
C LEU A 65 9.52 -5.49 1.89
N ALA A 66 8.59 -5.82 2.79
CA ALA A 66 8.78 -6.92 3.74
C ALA A 66 8.91 -8.26 3.02
N TRP A 67 8.09 -8.50 1.99
CA TRP A 67 8.18 -9.70 1.17
C TRP A 67 9.49 -9.78 0.38
N LEU A 68 9.98 -8.66 -0.15
CA LEU A 68 11.23 -8.55 -0.91
C LEU A 68 12.49 -8.56 -0.02
N ALA A 69 12.35 -8.50 1.29
CA ALA A 69 13.47 -8.50 2.22
C ALA A 69 14.22 -9.84 2.19
N PRO A 70 15.55 -9.84 2.37
CA PRO A 70 16.32 -11.07 2.49
C PRO A 70 15.80 -11.94 3.64
N PRO A 71 15.84 -13.29 3.53
CA PRO A 71 15.24 -14.20 4.54
C PRO A 71 15.66 -13.90 5.98
N ARG A 72 16.91 -13.54 6.20
CA ARG A 72 17.46 -13.19 7.54
C ARG A 72 16.81 -11.95 8.15
N TRP A 73 16.29 -11.04 7.32
CA TRP A 73 15.67 -9.78 7.76
C TRP A 73 14.15 -9.80 7.69
N GLN A 74 13.55 -10.83 7.06
CA GLN A 74 12.10 -10.91 6.88
C GLN A 74 11.29 -10.75 8.16
N PRO A 75 11.62 -11.42 9.30
CA PRO A 75 10.84 -11.26 10.52
C PRO A 75 10.78 -9.80 10.99
N TRP A 76 11.91 -9.10 10.95
CA TRP A 76 11.99 -7.68 11.30
C TRP A 76 11.27 -6.79 10.29
N ALA A 77 11.37 -7.11 9.00
CA ALA A 77 10.70 -6.37 7.94
C ALA A 77 9.17 -6.48 8.04
N TRP A 78 8.62 -7.66 8.37
CA TRP A 78 7.20 -7.84 8.63
C TRP A 78 6.73 -7.08 9.88
N THR A 79 7.49 -7.12 10.95
CA THR A 79 7.20 -6.37 12.18
C THR A 79 7.18 -4.86 11.89
N LEU A 80 8.19 -4.36 11.18
CA LEU A 80 8.27 -2.95 10.80
C LEU A 80 7.12 -2.56 9.88
N ALA A 81 6.79 -3.39 8.88
CA ALA A 81 5.67 -3.14 7.97
C ALA A 81 4.35 -3.02 8.73
N GLY A 82 4.07 -3.95 9.64
CA GLY A 82 2.89 -3.89 10.49
C GLY A 82 2.84 -2.62 11.35
N ALA A 83 3.95 -2.27 11.98
CA ALA A 83 4.05 -1.05 12.79
C ALA A 83 3.79 0.22 11.95
N MET A 84 4.40 0.33 10.77
CA MET A 84 4.24 1.49 9.90
C MET A 84 2.82 1.62 9.34
N ILE A 85 2.17 0.50 8.98
CA ILE A 85 0.77 0.49 8.55
C ILE A 85 -0.14 0.94 9.71
N LEU A 86 0.08 0.43 10.91
CA LEU A 86 -0.70 0.81 12.10
C LEU A 86 -0.51 2.28 12.45
N LEU A 87 0.72 2.77 12.48
CA LEU A 87 1.01 4.19 12.76
C LEU A 87 0.36 5.11 11.71
N ASN A 88 0.40 4.72 10.44
CA ASN A 88 -0.30 5.46 9.39
C ASN A 88 -1.81 5.46 9.62
N ALA A 89 -2.40 4.32 9.95
CA ALA A 89 -3.82 4.18 10.25
C ALA A 89 -4.25 5.09 11.42
N LEU A 90 -3.54 5.02 12.54
CA LEU A 90 -3.79 5.85 13.72
C LEU A 90 -3.67 7.34 13.40
N SER A 91 -2.62 7.74 12.67
CA SER A 91 -2.44 9.12 12.23
C SER A 91 -3.65 9.65 11.46
N ARG A 92 -4.23 8.87 10.54
CA ARG A 92 -5.38 9.30 9.73
C ARG A 92 -6.67 9.43 10.55
N ILE A 93 -6.86 8.58 11.55
CA ILE A 93 -7.98 8.66 12.48
C ILE A 93 -7.81 9.89 13.40
N MET A 94 -6.63 10.07 13.97
CA MET A 94 -6.35 11.19 14.89
C MET A 94 -6.47 12.56 14.21
N LEU A 95 -6.14 12.65 12.91
CA LEU A 95 -6.35 13.86 12.12
C LEU A 95 -7.82 14.12 11.75
N GLY A 96 -8.73 13.21 12.06
CA GLY A 96 -10.15 13.34 11.77
C GLY A 96 -10.52 13.29 10.28
N VAL A 97 -9.62 12.81 9.42
CA VAL A 97 -9.79 12.87 7.95
C VAL A 97 -10.35 11.59 7.35
N HIS A 98 -10.40 10.48 8.10
CA HIS A 98 -10.89 9.19 7.62
C HIS A 98 -11.69 8.43 8.67
N TRP A 99 -12.71 7.69 8.21
CA TRP A 99 -13.38 6.65 8.99
C TRP A 99 -12.50 5.41 9.08
N ALA A 100 -12.70 4.59 10.12
CA ALA A 100 -11.99 3.32 10.25
C ALA A 100 -12.21 2.40 9.02
N SER A 101 -13.41 2.41 8.44
CA SER A 101 -13.74 1.68 7.21
C SER A 101 -12.88 2.09 6.01
N ASP A 102 -12.56 3.40 5.88
CA ASP A 102 -11.73 3.90 4.78
C ASP A 102 -10.31 3.36 4.87
N ILE A 103 -9.80 3.22 6.09
CA ILE A 103 -8.47 2.70 6.38
C ILE A 103 -8.41 1.21 6.13
N VAL A 104 -9.41 0.46 6.60
CA VAL A 104 -9.51 -0.98 6.33
C VAL A 104 -9.59 -1.23 4.83
N GLY A 105 -10.49 -0.54 4.13
CA GLY A 105 -10.62 -0.66 2.67
C GLY A 105 -9.33 -0.31 1.93
N GLY A 106 -8.67 0.79 2.32
CA GLY A 106 -7.39 1.19 1.75
C GLY A 106 -6.27 0.18 2.01
N THR A 107 -6.19 -0.35 3.24
CA THR A 107 -5.19 -1.37 3.61
C THR A 107 -5.39 -2.67 2.82
N LEU A 108 -6.62 -3.14 2.68
CA LEU A 108 -6.94 -4.34 1.89
C LEU A 108 -6.61 -4.14 0.41
N LEU A 109 -6.95 -2.98 -0.14
CA LEU A 109 -6.59 -2.64 -1.53
C LEU A 109 -5.07 -2.63 -1.71
N GLY A 110 -4.35 -2.00 -0.81
CA GLY A 110 -2.88 -1.96 -0.85
C GLY A 110 -2.25 -3.35 -0.70
N ALA A 111 -2.78 -4.20 0.17
CA ALA A 111 -2.34 -5.58 0.33
C ALA A 111 -2.55 -6.40 -0.95
N ALA A 112 -3.68 -6.21 -1.64
CA ALA A 112 -3.93 -6.88 -2.93
C ALA A 112 -2.87 -6.51 -3.97
N PHE A 113 -2.51 -5.22 -4.09
CA PHE A 113 -1.45 -4.80 -5.02
C PHE A 113 -0.06 -5.24 -4.58
N ALA A 114 0.23 -5.31 -3.29
CA ALA A 114 1.47 -5.90 -2.78
C ALA A 114 1.59 -7.39 -3.17
N LEU A 115 0.51 -8.15 -3.03
CA LEU A 115 0.46 -9.56 -3.44
C LEU A 115 0.63 -9.72 -4.96
N LEU A 116 0.02 -8.87 -5.77
CA LEU A 116 0.21 -8.88 -7.22
C LEU A 116 1.66 -8.59 -7.60
N GLY A 117 2.29 -7.60 -6.96
CA GLY A 117 3.71 -7.30 -7.17
C GLY A 117 4.62 -8.46 -6.77
N ALA A 118 4.36 -9.08 -5.61
CA ALA A 118 5.09 -10.26 -5.13
C ALA A 118 4.92 -11.46 -6.07
N TRP A 119 3.69 -11.72 -6.50
CA TRP A 119 3.40 -12.78 -7.48
C TRP A 119 4.13 -12.56 -8.80
N TRP A 120 4.13 -11.33 -9.31
CA TRP A 120 4.81 -11.00 -10.58
C TRP A 120 6.32 -11.23 -10.50
N VAL A 121 6.97 -10.90 -9.40
CA VAL A 121 8.40 -11.19 -9.17
C VAL A 121 8.62 -12.70 -9.09
N GLY A 122 7.87 -13.40 -8.25
CA GLY A 122 8.04 -14.84 -8.05
C GLY A 122 7.65 -15.70 -9.27
N ALA A 123 6.73 -15.25 -10.11
CA ALA A 123 6.36 -15.96 -11.33
C ALA A 123 7.49 -15.91 -12.37
N ARG A 124 8.21 -14.78 -12.48
CA ARG A 124 9.34 -14.63 -13.40
C ARG A 124 10.60 -15.38 -12.95
N ASP A 125 10.82 -15.49 -11.64
CA ASP A 125 11.93 -16.29 -11.13
C ASP A 125 11.74 -17.79 -11.40
N ARG A 126 10.50 -18.24 -11.55
CA ARG A 126 10.16 -19.64 -11.94
C ARG A 126 10.23 -19.91 -13.43
N ASN A 127 10.31 -18.88 -14.27
CA ASN A 127 10.36 -19.03 -15.73
C ASN A 127 11.56 -18.30 -16.36
N PRO A 128 12.79 -18.83 -16.23
CA PRO A 128 14.01 -18.19 -16.71
C PRO A 128 14.05 -18.01 -18.23
N VAL A 129 13.24 -18.75 -19.00
CA VAL A 129 13.20 -18.68 -20.47
C VAL A 129 12.58 -17.38 -20.98
N ALA A 130 11.81 -16.67 -20.16
CA ALA A 130 11.20 -15.38 -20.53
C ALA A 130 12.10 -14.15 -20.26
N ALA A 131 13.34 -14.37 -19.87
CA ALA A 131 14.28 -13.32 -19.44
C ALA A 131 15.40 -13.01 -20.46
N ASN A 132 15.40 -13.65 -21.64
CA ASN A 132 16.35 -13.39 -22.76
C ASN A 132 15.67 -12.65 -23.91
#